data_8d9feb6d14b6111e150ca00c06cd3676
#
_entry.id   8d9feb6d14b6111e150ca00c06cd3676
#
_cell.length_a   1.000
_cell.length_b   1.000
_cell.length_c   1.000
_cell.angle_alpha   90.00
_cell.angle_beta   90.00
_cell.angle_gamma   90.00
#
_symmetry.space_group_name_H-M   'P 1'
#
loop_
_entity.id
_entity.type
_entity.pdbx_description
1 polymer ?
#
loop_
_entity_poly.entity_id
_entity_poly.type
_entity_poly.pdbx_seq_one_letter_code
_entity_poly.pdbx_strand_id
1 'polypeptide(L)'
;MSMVTARRRARLQSILAAQVAAAVTAQTAALEIDELRLYPVREPVSGRAWTVVRVKTRSGLAGYGECAYASSKDLAAAQRFWAGRPATSYASAPADSPLAGAVDMALLDIVGKASKAPVYRLLGGPTRSKARAFTSVEGAGAAVKRAIEAGYRAVGLRVPAPAARNQGQAYQLELRKLVETVRSQAADFVLEGAGLLTPGDAASVAAAIERWHPLWFDEPTTIGSLETLRKIADESVAPLGFGRDIRHAGVFQDLLRAGCLDVARPDILHFGITGSRRIAALAETYYVAVAPCHEGGPIATAAALHLAASLPNFFIQHIPLPAAAEDRAMRAQLAGGDLERVKDGFASLPNGPGLGITVNEAVLEKYHAA
;
A
#
# COMPACT_ATOMS: atom_id res chain seq x y z
N MET A 1 6.46 56.86 -22.71
CA MET A 1 7.21 55.61 -22.91
C MET A 1 7.22 55.29 -24.40
N SER A 2 8.40 55.29 -25.05
CA SER A 2 8.54 55.27 -26.52
C SER A 2 8.00 53.93 -27.09
N MET A 3 7.30 53.98 -28.25
CA MET A 3 6.86 52.80 -29.03
C MET A 3 7.96 51.79 -29.31
N VAL A 4 9.22 52.22 -29.38
CA VAL A 4 10.39 51.36 -29.55
C VAL A 4 10.62 50.47 -28.29
N THR A 5 10.41 51.04 -27.10
CA THR A 5 10.56 50.30 -25.83
C THR A 5 9.46 49.24 -25.67
N ALA A 6 8.22 49.53 -26.09
CA ALA A 6 7.14 48.57 -26.05
C ALA A 6 7.35 47.38 -27.00
N ARG A 7 7.78 47.65 -28.27
CA ARG A 7 8.12 46.60 -29.25
C ARG A 7 9.30 45.72 -28.78
N ARG A 8 10.31 46.29 -28.14
CA ARG A 8 11.46 45.56 -27.61
C ARG A 8 11.07 44.67 -26.45
N ARG A 9 10.16 45.12 -25.57
CA ARG A 9 9.60 44.36 -24.45
C ARG A 9 8.73 43.19 -24.92
N ALA A 10 7.86 43.40 -25.90
CA ALA A 10 7.04 42.38 -26.53
C ALA A 10 7.89 41.27 -27.20
N ARG A 11 8.96 41.68 -27.90
CA ARG A 11 9.88 40.72 -28.54
C ARG A 11 10.64 39.87 -27.50
N LEU A 12 11.10 40.46 -26.37
CA LEU A 12 11.76 39.75 -25.28
C LEU A 12 10.79 38.77 -24.59
N GLN A 13 9.55 39.19 -24.38
CA GLN A 13 8.51 38.31 -23.83
C GLN A 13 8.20 37.11 -24.74
N SER A 14 8.11 37.30 -26.04
CA SER A 14 7.90 36.22 -26.99
C SER A 14 9.06 35.24 -27.08
N ILE A 15 10.29 35.74 -27.03
CA ILE A 15 11.52 34.90 -26.99
C ILE A 15 11.54 34.07 -25.69
N LEU A 16 11.27 34.71 -24.54
CA LEU A 16 11.25 34.05 -23.25
C LEU A 16 10.14 32.97 -23.19
N ALA A 17 8.94 33.29 -23.70
CA ALA A 17 7.85 32.34 -23.80
C ALA A 17 8.18 31.14 -24.71
N ALA A 18 8.84 31.38 -25.85
CA ALA A 18 9.30 30.33 -26.75
C ALA A 18 10.38 29.44 -26.10
N GLN A 19 11.33 30.05 -25.38
CA GLN A 19 12.36 29.31 -24.64
C GLN A 19 11.76 28.45 -23.51
N VAL A 20 10.82 29.00 -22.73
CA VAL A 20 10.10 28.27 -21.70
C VAL A 20 9.30 27.12 -22.31
N ALA A 21 8.56 27.35 -23.39
CA ALA A 21 7.82 26.30 -24.08
C ALA A 21 8.74 25.19 -24.60
N ALA A 22 9.87 25.55 -25.22
CA ALA A 22 10.87 24.58 -25.68
C ALA A 22 11.48 23.78 -24.52
N ALA A 23 11.79 24.40 -23.40
CA ALA A 23 12.33 23.73 -22.21
C ALA A 23 11.29 22.77 -21.60
N VAL A 24 10.02 23.18 -21.49
CA VAL A 24 8.93 22.33 -21.02
C VAL A 24 8.74 21.13 -21.94
N THR A 25 8.74 21.34 -23.26
CA THR A 25 8.62 20.25 -24.25
C THR A 25 9.80 19.29 -24.15
N ALA A 26 11.03 19.77 -24.04
CA ALA A 26 12.22 18.93 -23.88
C ALA A 26 12.18 18.13 -22.57
N GLN A 27 11.76 18.74 -21.47
CA GLN A 27 11.62 18.06 -20.19
C GLN A 27 10.51 17.00 -20.23
N THR A 28 9.39 17.28 -20.90
CA THR A 28 8.31 16.30 -21.08
C THR A 28 8.78 15.12 -21.94
N ALA A 29 9.49 15.38 -23.04
CA ALA A 29 10.05 14.34 -23.89
C ALA A 29 11.08 13.47 -23.17
N ALA A 30 11.88 14.06 -22.27
CA ALA A 30 12.84 13.32 -21.45
C ALA A 30 12.18 12.32 -20.49
N LEU A 31 10.94 12.58 -20.07
CA LEU A 31 10.15 11.71 -19.19
C LEU A 31 9.21 10.78 -19.94
N GLU A 32 9.26 10.71 -21.27
CA GLU A 32 8.49 9.75 -22.05
C GLU A 32 8.94 8.32 -21.74
N ILE A 33 7.96 7.46 -21.53
CA ILE A 33 8.17 6.05 -21.21
C ILE A 33 8.67 5.32 -22.46
N ASP A 34 9.79 4.62 -22.30
CA ASP A 34 10.47 3.86 -23.35
C ASP A 34 10.30 2.36 -23.14
N GLU A 35 10.48 1.88 -21.91
CA GLU A 35 10.49 0.45 -21.60
C GLU A 35 9.74 0.14 -20.30
N LEU A 36 9.00 -0.99 -20.32
CA LEU A 36 8.50 -1.65 -19.11
C LEU A 36 9.10 -3.07 -19.06
N ARG A 37 9.54 -3.50 -17.87
CA ARG A 37 10.05 -4.86 -17.64
C ARG A 37 9.49 -5.44 -16.35
N LEU A 38 9.20 -6.75 -16.37
CA LEU A 38 8.75 -7.52 -15.21
C LEU A 38 9.91 -8.34 -14.66
N TYR A 39 9.98 -8.38 -13.33
CA TYR A 39 10.87 -9.22 -12.56
C TYR A 39 10.04 -9.98 -11.52
N PRO A 40 9.53 -11.17 -11.85
CA PRO A 40 8.95 -12.06 -10.83
C PRO A 40 10.06 -12.43 -9.83
N VAL A 41 9.81 -12.21 -8.54
CA VAL A 41 10.78 -12.50 -7.49
C VAL A 41 10.15 -13.37 -6.41
N ARG A 42 10.99 -14.18 -5.75
CA ARG A 42 10.55 -15.09 -4.69
C ARG A 42 11.50 -15.03 -3.51
N GLU A 43 10.96 -14.94 -2.30
CA GLU A 43 11.72 -15.06 -1.07
C GLU A 43 12.34 -16.46 -0.94
N PRO A 44 13.60 -16.56 -0.49
CA PRO A 44 14.34 -17.82 -0.53
C PRO A 44 13.84 -18.89 0.43
N VAL A 45 13.22 -18.52 1.56
CA VAL A 45 12.76 -19.46 2.59
C VAL A 45 11.25 -19.57 2.63
N SER A 46 10.53 -18.47 2.75
CA SER A 46 9.07 -18.45 2.82
C SER A 46 8.40 -18.86 1.51
N GLY A 47 9.10 -18.68 0.37
CA GLY A 47 8.55 -18.88 -0.95
C GLY A 47 7.53 -17.81 -1.37
N ARG A 48 7.30 -16.75 -0.58
CA ARG A 48 6.44 -15.64 -0.95
C ARG A 48 6.94 -15.00 -2.23
N ALA A 49 6.03 -14.77 -3.18
CA ALA A 49 6.38 -14.25 -4.49
C ALA A 49 5.56 -13.01 -4.83
N TRP A 50 6.16 -12.11 -5.59
CA TRP A 50 5.52 -10.93 -6.18
C TRP A 50 6.26 -10.54 -7.47
N THR A 51 5.74 -9.58 -8.21
CA THR A 51 6.38 -9.09 -9.43
C THR A 51 6.79 -7.64 -9.26
N VAL A 52 8.08 -7.35 -9.46
CA VAL A 52 8.60 -5.99 -9.56
C VAL A 52 8.46 -5.52 -11.00
N VAL A 53 7.96 -4.31 -11.17
CA VAL A 53 7.80 -3.63 -12.47
C VAL A 53 8.81 -2.49 -12.55
N ARG A 54 9.73 -2.56 -13.51
CA ARG A 54 10.59 -1.44 -13.87
C ARG A 54 9.98 -0.67 -15.02
N VAL A 55 9.86 0.64 -14.88
CA VAL A 55 9.54 1.56 -15.97
C VAL A 55 10.77 2.42 -16.23
N LYS A 56 11.20 2.54 -17.50
CA LYS A 56 12.34 3.35 -17.91
C LYS A 56 11.88 4.41 -18.91
N THR A 57 12.39 5.62 -18.75
CA THR A 57 12.16 6.72 -19.69
C THR A 57 13.23 6.79 -20.76
N ARG A 58 12.98 7.54 -21.83
CA ARG A 58 13.96 7.82 -22.89
C ARG A 58 15.24 8.49 -22.37
N SER A 59 15.17 9.28 -21.31
CA SER A 59 16.35 9.84 -20.64
C SER A 59 17.16 8.84 -19.82
N GLY A 60 16.69 7.59 -19.73
CA GLY A 60 17.32 6.54 -18.93
C GLY A 60 16.94 6.52 -17.46
N LEU A 61 16.07 7.45 -17.01
CA LEU A 61 15.58 7.44 -15.63
C LEU A 61 14.65 6.25 -15.41
N ALA A 62 14.90 5.46 -14.36
CA ALA A 62 14.10 4.30 -14.02
C ALA A 62 13.31 4.49 -12.71
N GLY A 63 12.08 3.99 -12.71
CA GLY A 63 11.23 3.88 -11.53
C GLY A 63 10.72 2.45 -11.35
N TYR A 64 10.34 2.12 -10.12
CA TYR A 64 9.97 0.77 -9.74
C TYR A 64 8.65 0.76 -8.98
N GLY A 65 7.90 -0.32 -9.19
CA GLY A 65 6.68 -0.62 -8.46
C GLY A 65 6.50 -2.12 -8.30
N GLU A 66 5.47 -2.54 -7.61
CA GLU A 66 5.19 -3.95 -7.36
C GLU A 66 3.72 -4.27 -7.61
N CYS A 67 3.45 -5.48 -8.11
CA CYS A 67 2.14 -6.11 -8.13
C CYS A 67 2.23 -7.55 -7.65
N ALA A 68 1.09 -8.15 -7.31
CA ALA A 68 1.07 -9.53 -6.85
C ALA A 68 1.55 -10.50 -7.95
N TYR A 69 1.01 -10.31 -9.15
CA TYR A 69 1.34 -11.12 -10.34
C TYR A 69 1.02 -10.35 -11.61
N ALA A 70 1.80 -10.59 -12.67
CA ALA A 70 1.49 -10.13 -14.01
C ALA A 70 2.03 -11.11 -15.06
N SER A 71 1.28 -11.30 -16.13
CA SER A 71 1.66 -12.14 -17.26
C SER A 71 2.39 -11.35 -18.35
N SER A 72 3.01 -12.05 -19.31
CA SER A 72 3.58 -11.44 -20.51
C SER A 72 2.53 -10.70 -21.37
N LYS A 73 1.26 -11.17 -21.34
CA LYS A 73 0.13 -10.50 -22.00
C LYS A 73 -0.18 -9.14 -21.35
N ASP A 74 -0.16 -9.09 -20.02
CA ASP A 74 -0.38 -7.84 -19.27
C ASP A 74 0.74 -6.85 -19.54
N LEU A 75 2.00 -7.32 -19.57
CA LEU A 75 3.16 -6.51 -19.94
C LEU A 75 2.99 -5.92 -21.35
N ALA A 76 2.66 -6.74 -22.34
CA ALA A 76 2.48 -6.28 -23.73
C ALA A 76 1.34 -5.25 -23.86
N ALA A 77 0.27 -5.41 -23.09
CA ALA A 77 -0.83 -4.43 -23.03
C ALA A 77 -0.37 -3.11 -22.38
N ALA A 78 0.35 -3.19 -21.27
CA ALA A 78 0.90 -2.02 -20.60
C ALA A 78 1.94 -1.28 -21.47
N GLN A 79 2.84 -2.00 -22.15
CA GLN A 79 3.80 -1.40 -23.08
C GLN A 79 3.10 -0.62 -24.21
N ARG A 80 2.06 -1.21 -24.84
CA ARG A 80 1.29 -0.50 -25.88
C ARG A 80 0.59 0.76 -25.35
N PHE A 81 0.08 0.71 -24.13
CA PHE A 81 -0.60 1.84 -23.53
C PHE A 81 0.36 2.97 -23.14
N TRP A 82 1.50 2.62 -22.54
CA TRP A 82 2.40 3.58 -21.93
C TRP A 82 3.49 4.11 -22.88
N ALA A 83 3.83 3.41 -23.96
CA ALA A 83 4.88 3.82 -24.89
C ALA A 83 4.70 5.26 -25.37
N GLY A 84 5.72 6.10 -25.21
CA GLY A 84 5.72 7.51 -25.58
C GLY A 84 4.84 8.44 -24.71
N ARG A 85 4.14 7.92 -23.69
CA ARG A 85 3.43 8.76 -22.72
C ARG A 85 4.41 9.30 -21.68
N PRO A 86 4.20 10.52 -21.18
CA PRO A 86 5.08 11.05 -20.12
C PRO A 86 4.77 10.41 -18.76
N ALA A 87 5.78 10.20 -17.95
CA ALA A 87 5.65 9.66 -16.58
C ALA A 87 4.74 10.50 -15.68
N THR A 88 4.56 11.77 -15.98
CA THR A 88 3.61 12.67 -15.30
C THR A 88 2.14 12.29 -15.49
N SER A 89 1.84 11.37 -16.43
CA SER A 89 0.49 10.83 -16.66
C SER A 89 0.12 9.67 -15.71
N TYR A 90 0.80 9.49 -14.59
CA TYR A 90 0.61 8.39 -13.64
C TYR A 90 -0.86 8.17 -13.23
N ALA A 91 -1.65 9.22 -13.12
CA ALA A 91 -3.07 9.14 -12.77
C ALA A 91 -3.98 8.56 -13.89
N SER A 92 -3.42 8.27 -15.08
CA SER A 92 -4.16 7.78 -16.25
C SER A 92 -4.08 6.24 -16.40
N ALA A 93 -3.53 5.51 -15.43
CA ALA A 93 -3.45 4.06 -15.48
C ALA A 93 -4.84 3.44 -15.65
N PRO A 94 -5.03 2.48 -16.59
CA PRO A 94 -6.29 1.75 -16.72
C PRO A 94 -6.58 0.98 -15.42
N ALA A 95 -7.72 1.25 -14.79
CA ALA A 95 -8.07 0.68 -13.48
C ALA A 95 -8.16 -0.86 -13.49
N ASP A 96 -8.51 -1.45 -14.63
CA ASP A 96 -8.66 -2.91 -14.77
C ASP A 96 -7.34 -3.64 -15.10
N SER A 97 -6.23 -2.89 -15.25
CA SER A 97 -4.94 -3.50 -15.53
C SER A 97 -4.33 -4.10 -14.27
N PRO A 98 -3.88 -5.38 -14.28
CA PRO A 98 -3.14 -5.97 -13.15
C PRO A 98 -1.85 -5.21 -12.80
N LEU A 99 -1.33 -4.43 -13.75
CA LEU A 99 -0.13 -3.61 -13.60
C LEU A 99 -0.43 -2.15 -13.16
N ALA A 100 -1.70 -1.76 -13.01
CA ALA A 100 -2.07 -0.37 -12.74
C ALA A 100 -1.37 0.19 -11.50
N GLY A 101 -1.44 -0.52 -10.37
CA GLY A 101 -0.80 -0.10 -9.11
C GLY A 101 0.73 -0.05 -9.21
N ALA A 102 1.34 -1.06 -9.82
CA ALA A 102 2.80 -1.11 -9.97
C ALA A 102 3.33 0.00 -10.89
N VAL A 103 2.65 0.25 -12.00
CA VAL A 103 3.04 1.34 -12.91
C VAL A 103 2.83 2.70 -12.26
N ASP A 104 1.72 2.91 -11.54
CA ASP A 104 1.49 4.13 -10.76
C ASP A 104 2.65 4.43 -9.79
N MET A 105 3.08 3.43 -9.00
CA MET A 105 4.24 3.55 -8.10
C MET A 105 5.52 3.90 -8.87
N ALA A 106 5.80 3.21 -9.98
CA ALA A 106 7.00 3.39 -10.78
C ALA A 106 7.04 4.79 -11.43
N LEU A 107 5.91 5.27 -11.93
CA LEU A 107 5.81 6.61 -12.53
C LEU A 107 5.98 7.71 -11.48
N LEU A 108 5.38 7.56 -10.30
CA LEU A 108 5.58 8.50 -9.19
C LEU A 108 7.04 8.48 -8.71
N ASP A 109 7.70 7.32 -8.71
CA ASP A 109 9.14 7.20 -8.42
C ASP A 109 9.96 8.02 -9.44
N ILE A 110 9.67 7.88 -10.75
CA ILE A 110 10.31 8.66 -11.81
C ILE A 110 10.08 10.16 -11.60
N VAL A 111 8.84 10.59 -11.40
CA VAL A 111 8.51 12.01 -11.22
C VAL A 111 9.20 12.57 -9.97
N GLY A 112 9.24 11.81 -8.87
CA GLY A 112 9.95 12.20 -7.65
C GLY A 112 11.44 12.31 -7.86
N LYS A 113 12.08 11.39 -8.57
CA LYS A 113 13.51 11.44 -8.95
C LYS A 113 13.82 12.63 -9.84
N ALA A 114 12.99 12.87 -10.87
CA ALA A 114 13.14 14.03 -11.76
C ALA A 114 13.00 15.37 -11.03
N SER A 115 12.09 15.43 -10.06
CA SER A 115 11.84 16.61 -9.23
C SER A 115 12.79 16.71 -8.02
N LYS A 116 13.69 15.75 -7.84
CA LYS A 116 14.60 15.64 -6.66
C LYS A 116 13.84 15.71 -5.33
N ALA A 117 12.65 15.15 -5.27
CA ALA A 117 11.76 15.21 -4.11
C ALA A 117 11.19 13.82 -3.78
N PRO A 118 11.00 13.50 -2.48
CA PRO A 118 10.25 12.32 -2.09
C PRO A 118 8.81 12.38 -2.59
N VAL A 119 8.22 11.22 -2.94
CA VAL A 119 6.85 11.15 -3.49
C VAL A 119 5.83 11.82 -2.57
N TYR A 120 5.91 11.64 -1.24
CA TYR A 120 4.95 12.29 -0.33
C TYR A 120 4.91 13.82 -0.46
N ARG A 121 6.01 14.49 -0.84
CA ARG A 121 6.02 15.94 -1.08
C ARG A 121 5.25 16.33 -2.33
N LEU A 122 5.29 15.49 -3.37
CA LEU A 122 4.47 15.69 -4.58
C LEU A 122 2.97 15.53 -4.27
N LEU A 123 2.64 14.78 -3.23
CA LEU A 123 1.28 14.52 -2.79
C LEU A 123 0.75 15.50 -1.72
N GLY A 124 1.52 16.54 -1.36
CA GLY A 124 1.13 17.53 -0.37
C GLY A 124 1.51 17.22 1.07
N GLY A 125 2.30 16.17 1.31
CA GLY A 125 2.85 15.82 2.63
C GLY A 125 4.19 16.53 2.95
N PRO A 126 4.83 16.20 4.11
CA PRO A 126 4.40 15.17 5.03
C PRO A 126 3.37 15.67 6.06
N THR A 127 2.34 14.86 6.33
CA THR A 127 1.38 15.10 7.42
C THR A 127 1.89 14.55 8.76
N ARG A 128 2.97 13.76 8.74
CA ARG A 128 3.63 13.14 9.90
C ARG A 128 5.12 12.91 9.66
N SER A 129 5.90 12.74 10.73
CA SER A 129 7.35 12.49 10.66
C SER A 129 7.72 11.00 10.63
N LYS A 130 6.80 10.12 11.03
CA LYS A 130 6.93 8.66 11.07
C LYS A 130 5.57 8.02 10.92
N ALA A 131 5.50 6.78 10.41
CA ALA A 131 4.26 6.02 10.27
C ALA A 131 4.14 4.99 11.39
N ARG A 132 3.01 4.97 12.12
CA ARG A 132 2.68 3.86 13.03
C ARG A 132 2.61 2.57 12.22
N ALA A 133 3.13 1.46 12.76
CA ALA A 133 3.26 0.21 12.06
C ALA A 133 2.75 -0.99 12.88
N PHE A 134 2.17 -1.97 12.17
CA PHE A 134 1.87 -3.29 12.71
C PHE A 134 2.31 -4.37 11.72
N THR A 135 2.40 -5.60 12.20
CA THR A 135 2.67 -6.78 11.36
C THR A 135 1.70 -7.89 11.69
N SER A 136 1.29 -8.66 10.68
CA SER A 136 0.49 -9.86 10.90
C SER A 136 1.37 -11.00 11.40
N VAL A 137 0.86 -11.76 12.37
CA VAL A 137 1.55 -12.92 12.93
C VAL A 137 0.66 -14.16 12.82
N GLU A 138 1.29 -15.29 12.54
CA GLU A 138 0.63 -16.59 12.55
C GLU A 138 0.80 -17.25 13.93
N GLY A 139 -0.31 -17.62 14.54
CA GLY A 139 -0.33 -18.17 15.88
C GLY A 139 -0.13 -17.14 16.98
N ALA A 140 0.16 -17.63 18.19
CA ALA A 140 0.34 -16.82 19.39
C ALA A 140 1.73 -17.05 20.01
N GLY A 141 2.04 -16.34 21.08
CA GLY A 141 3.25 -16.58 21.90
C GLY A 141 4.54 -16.19 21.19
N ALA A 142 5.25 -17.14 20.64
CA ALA A 142 6.58 -16.89 20.02
C ALA A 142 6.55 -15.91 18.84
N ALA A 143 5.51 -15.95 18.01
CA ALA A 143 5.37 -15.04 16.87
C ALA A 143 5.09 -13.59 17.33
N VAL A 144 4.23 -13.43 18.32
CA VAL A 144 3.97 -12.12 18.94
C VAL A 144 5.23 -11.59 19.62
N LYS A 145 5.92 -12.42 20.42
CA LYS A 145 7.18 -12.03 21.09
C LYS A 145 8.22 -11.56 20.07
N ARG A 146 8.42 -12.29 18.98
CA ARG A 146 9.32 -11.90 17.89
C ARG A 146 8.95 -10.55 17.29
N ALA A 147 7.66 -10.27 17.07
CA ALA A 147 7.21 -8.99 16.56
C ALA A 147 7.52 -7.84 17.53
N ILE A 148 7.29 -8.04 18.83
CA ILE A 148 7.61 -7.05 19.87
C ILE A 148 9.13 -6.80 19.96
N GLU A 149 9.94 -7.85 19.89
CA GLU A 149 11.41 -7.76 19.87
C GLU A 149 11.92 -7.04 18.60
N ALA A 150 11.22 -7.19 17.47
CA ALA A 150 11.49 -6.46 16.24
C ALA A 150 11.02 -5.00 16.27
N GLY A 151 10.46 -4.53 17.39
CA GLY A 151 10.08 -3.13 17.61
C GLY A 151 8.61 -2.79 17.37
N TYR A 152 7.77 -3.75 17.00
CA TYR A 152 6.33 -3.51 16.84
C TYR A 152 5.64 -3.33 18.19
N ARG A 153 4.56 -2.55 18.20
CA ARG A 153 3.67 -2.33 19.36
C ARG A 153 2.22 -2.66 19.03
N ALA A 154 1.97 -3.11 17.80
CA ALA A 154 0.69 -3.62 17.34
C ALA A 154 0.91 -4.83 16.44
N VAL A 155 0.03 -5.83 16.53
CA VAL A 155 0.10 -7.07 15.73
C VAL A 155 -1.26 -7.41 15.14
N GLY A 156 -1.27 -7.98 13.94
CA GLY A 156 -2.45 -8.62 13.35
C GLY A 156 -2.49 -10.09 13.78
N LEU A 157 -3.60 -10.51 14.35
CA LEU A 157 -3.85 -11.87 14.82
C LEU A 157 -4.87 -12.53 13.92
N ARG A 158 -4.47 -13.54 13.18
CA ARG A 158 -5.40 -14.33 12.38
C ARG A 158 -6.30 -15.15 13.29
N VAL A 159 -7.62 -15.06 13.07
CA VAL A 159 -8.57 -15.97 13.74
C VAL A 159 -8.26 -17.42 13.35
N PRO A 160 -8.43 -18.38 14.27
CA PRO A 160 -8.35 -19.79 13.93
C PRO A 160 -9.31 -20.14 12.79
N ALA A 161 -8.88 -21.00 11.88
CA ALA A 161 -9.78 -21.47 10.82
C ALA A 161 -10.96 -22.23 11.44
N PRO A 162 -12.21 -21.83 11.15
CA PRO A 162 -13.37 -22.51 11.72
C PRO A 162 -13.47 -23.94 11.18
N ALA A 163 -13.62 -24.93 12.08
CA ALA A 163 -13.79 -26.34 11.70
C ALA A 163 -15.17 -26.63 11.09
N ALA A 164 -16.17 -25.81 11.42
CA ALA A 164 -17.55 -25.94 10.95
C ALA A 164 -18.23 -24.56 10.95
N ARG A 165 -19.46 -24.48 10.44
CA ARG A 165 -20.32 -23.30 10.63
C ARG A 165 -20.90 -23.28 12.04
N ASN A 166 -21.31 -22.09 12.51
CA ASN A 166 -21.92 -21.88 13.83
C ASN A 166 -20.98 -22.36 14.96
N GLN A 167 -19.85 -21.70 15.07
CA GLN A 167 -18.81 -22.02 16.05
C GLN A 167 -19.33 -21.90 17.48
N GLY A 168 -19.15 -22.93 18.27
CA GLY A 168 -19.62 -22.98 19.65
C GLY A 168 -18.59 -22.40 20.64
N GLN A 169 -18.85 -22.65 21.93
CA GLN A 169 -18.06 -22.14 23.05
C GLN A 169 -16.56 -22.50 22.96
N ALA A 170 -16.21 -23.66 22.44
CA ALA A 170 -14.82 -24.10 22.30
C ALA A 170 -14.01 -23.13 21.41
N TYR A 171 -14.56 -22.70 20.27
CA TYR A 171 -13.94 -21.72 19.39
C TYR A 171 -13.76 -20.37 20.06
N GLN A 172 -14.77 -19.91 20.82
CA GLN A 172 -14.66 -18.65 21.57
C GLN A 172 -13.59 -18.70 22.66
N LEU A 173 -13.39 -19.85 23.30
CA LEU A 173 -12.33 -20.06 24.28
C LEU A 173 -10.93 -20.05 23.63
N GLU A 174 -10.80 -20.64 22.42
CA GLU A 174 -9.56 -20.63 21.65
C GLU A 174 -9.20 -19.19 21.25
N LEU A 175 -10.15 -18.43 20.71
CA LEU A 175 -9.98 -17.03 20.37
C LEU A 175 -9.57 -16.18 21.57
N ARG A 176 -10.21 -16.40 22.73
CA ARG A 176 -9.87 -15.74 23.98
C ARG A 176 -8.41 -15.95 24.35
N LYS A 177 -7.93 -17.20 24.34
CA LYS A 177 -6.54 -17.54 24.67
C LYS A 177 -5.55 -16.84 23.74
N LEU A 178 -5.89 -16.76 22.43
CA LEU A 178 -5.09 -16.07 21.43
C LEU A 178 -4.94 -14.58 21.80
N VAL A 179 -6.04 -13.89 22.07
CA VAL A 179 -6.04 -12.46 22.43
C VAL A 179 -5.35 -12.21 23.77
N GLU A 180 -5.58 -13.04 24.77
CA GLU A 180 -4.94 -12.92 26.11
C GLU A 180 -3.41 -13.00 26.00
N THR A 181 -2.89 -13.84 25.09
CA THR A 181 -1.45 -13.95 24.83
C THR A 181 -0.85 -12.63 24.34
N VAL A 182 -1.55 -11.89 23.49
CA VAL A 182 -1.07 -10.59 23.00
C VAL A 182 -1.14 -9.53 24.07
N ARG A 183 -2.26 -9.48 24.81
CA ARG A 183 -2.44 -8.51 25.90
C ARG A 183 -1.41 -8.67 27.02
N SER A 184 -0.99 -9.90 27.30
CA SER A 184 0.06 -10.16 28.29
C SER A 184 1.42 -9.54 27.90
N GLN A 185 1.61 -9.20 26.62
CA GLN A 185 2.81 -8.54 26.09
C GLN A 185 2.61 -7.02 25.87
N ALA A 186 1.51 -6.46 26.35
CA ALA A 186 1.16 -5.03 26.27
C ALA A 186 1.18 -4.48 24.83
N ALA A 187 0.75 -5.29 23.85
CA ALA A 187 0.62 -4.89 22.45
C ALA A 187 -0.84 -4.62 22.09
N ASP A 188 -1.05 -3.62 21.21
CA ASP A 188 -2.31 -3.45 20.51
C ASP A 188 -2.49 -4.56 19.48
N PHE A 189 -3.72 -4.84 19.07
CA PHE A 189 -3.96 -5.86 18.07
C PHE A 189 -5.09 -5.53 17.10
N VAL A 190 -4.96 -6.08 15.91
CA VAL A 190 -6.00 -6.23 14.90
C VAL A 190 -6.42 -7.70 14.90
N LEU A 191 -7.70 -7.98 14.90
CA LEU A 191 -8.18 -9.35 14.68
C LEU A 191 -8.44 -9.55 13.20
N GLU A 192 -7.75 -10.52 12.57
CA GLU A 192 -7.82 -10.77 11.11
C GLU A 192 -8.71 -11.99 10.83
N GLY A 193 -9.92 -11.73 10.32
CA GLY A 193 -10.87 -12.76 9.90
C GLY A 193 -10.54 -13.42 8.57
N ALA A 194 -9.82 -12.70 7.69
CA ALA A 194 -9.43 -13.15 6.35
C ALA A 194 -10.62 -13.69 5.50
N GLY A 195 -11.83 -13.18 5.73
CA GLY A 195 -13.04 -13.64 5.04
C GLY A 195 -13.49 -15.05 5.41
N LEU A 196 -12.91 -15.68 6.44
CA LEU A 196 -13.13 -17.09 6.78
C LEU A 196 -14.45 -17.36 7.51
N LEU A 197 -14.99 -16.37 8.20
CA LEU A 197 -16.18 -16.57 9.03
C LEU A 197 -17.47 -16.43 8.22
N THR A 198 -18.49 -17.19 8.63
CA THR A 198 -19.85 -16.89 8.20
C THR A 198 -20.31 -15.56 8.82
N PRO A 199 -21.30 -14.86 8.25
CA PRO A 199 -21.80 -13.63 8.84
C PRO A 199 -22.25 -13.78 10.30
N GLY A 200 -22.90 -14.91 10.65
CA GLY A 200 -23.32 -15.22 12.01
C GLY A 200 -22.16 -15.47 12.96
N ASP A 201 -21.12 -16.18 12.51
CA ASP A 201 -19.90 -16.37 13.30
C ASP A 201 -19.14 -15.06 13.46
N ALA A 202 -19.08 -14.23 12.40
CA ALA A 202 -18.45 -12.91 12.44
C ALA A 202 -19.13 -11.99 13.48
N ALA A 203 -20.45 -11.93 13.50
CA ALA A 203 -21.20 -11.17 14.50
C ALA A 203 -20.93 -11.69 15.92
N SER A 204 -20.95 -13.02 16.11
CA SER A 204 -20.64 -13.65 17.41
C SER A 204 -19.23 -13.36 17.90
N VAL A 205 -18.23 -13.39 16.99
CA VAL A 205 -16.84 -13.04 17.29
C VAL A 205 -16.73 -11.56 17.61
N ALA A 206 -17.34 -10.66 16.81
CA ALA A 206 -17.31 -9.23 17.03
C ALA A 206 -17.82 -8.86 18.44
N ALA A 207 -18.96 -9.44 18.84
CA ALA A 207 -19.50 -9.25 20.20
C ALA A 207 -18.57 -9.81 21.30
N ALA A 208 -17.92 -10.96 21.05
CA ALA A 208 -17.03 -11.58 22.03
C ALA A 208 -15.74 -10.79 22.26
N ILE A 209 -15.21 -10.12 21.20
CA ILE A 209 -13.92 -9.39 21.24
C ILE A 209 -14.06 -7.93 21.71
N GLU A 210 -15.26 -7.39 21.73
CA GLU A 210 -15.52 -5.99 22.10
C GLU A 210 -14.77 -5.56 23.36
N ARG A 211 -14.89 -6.33 24.45
CA ARG A 211 -14.24 -6.06 25.76
C ARG A 211 -12.72 -6.01 25.74
N TRP A 212 -12.10 -6.47 24.65
CA TRP A 212 -10.64 -6.46 24.49
C TRP A 212 -10.12 -5.30 23.68
N HIS A 213 -11.03 -4.46 23.14
CA HIS A 213 -10.72 -3.25 22.38
C HIS A 213 -9.70 -3.48 21.27
N PRO A 214 -9.99 -4.35 20.27
CA PRO A 214 -9.12 -4.46 19.11
C PRO A 214 -9.03 -3.11 18.38
N LEU A 215 -7.94 -2.85 17.68
CA LEU A 215 -7.85 -1.68 16.80
C LEU A 215 -8.95 -1.72 15.73
N TRP A 216 -9.20 -2.89 15.17
CA TRP A 216 -10.37 -3.24 14.35
C TRP A 216 -10.45 -4.76 14.14
N PHE A 217 -11.59 -5.23 13.65
CA PHE A 217 -11.79 -6.57 13.14
C PHE A 217 -11.71 -6.52 11.62
N ASP A 218 -10.65 -7.10 11.05
CA ASP A 218 -10.26 -7.03 9.65
C ASP A 218 -10.87 -8.18 8.85
N GLU A 219 -11.57 -7.87 7.75
CA GLU A 219 -12.15 -8.88 6.86
C GLU A 219 -12.87 -10.01 7.63
N PRO A 220 -13.81 -9.70 8.54
CA PRO A 220 -14.46 -10.74 9.36
C PRO A 220 -15.14 -11.80 8.52
N THR A 221 -15.76 -11.40 7.42
CA THR A 221 -16.44 -12.25 6.45
C THR A 221 -16.20 -11.72 5.04
N THR A 222 -16.55 -12.50 4.02
CA THR A 222 -16.50 -12.03 2.63
C THR A 222 -17.54 -10.94 2.37
N ILE A 223 -17.23 -10.01 1.46
CA ILE A 223 -18.15 -8.97 1.02
C ILE A 223 -19.16 -9.58 0.04
N GLY A 224 -20.28 -10.08 0.58
CA GLY A 224 -21.36 -10.65 -0.22
C GLY A 224 -22.56 -9.71 -0.33
N SER A 225 -23.24 -9.46 0.79
CA SER A 225 -24.41 -8.58 0.88
C SER A 225 -24.15 -7.42 1.82
N LEU A 226 -24.37 -6.19 1.35
CA LEU A 226 -24.25 -4.99 2.17
C LEU A 226 -25.21 -4.99 3.35
N GLU A 227 -26.42 -5.55 3.16
CA GLU A 227 -27.40 -5.70 4.25
C GLU A 227 -26.87 -6.59 5.37
N THR A 228 -26.20 -7.69 5.00
CA THR A 228 -25.60 -8.62 5.97
C THR A 228 -24.43 -7.96 6.71
N LEU A 229 -23.58 -7.22 5.99
CA LEU A 229 -22.46 -6.49 6.60
C LEU A 229 -22.95 -5.39 7.55
N ARG A 230 -24.04 -4.71 7.18
CA ARG A 230 -24.66 -3.70 8.03
C ARG A 230 -25.17 -4.29 9.34
N LYS A 231 -25.80 -5.46 9.32
CA LYS A 231 -26.20 -6.13 10.56
C LYS A 231 -25.01 -6.44 11.47
N ILE A 232 -23.89 -6.88 10.91
CA ILE A 232 -22.66 -7.12 11.68
C ILE A 232 -22.16 -5.80 12.27
N ALA A 233 -22.13 -4.71 11.49
CA ALA A 233 -21.70 -3.39 11.93
C ALA A 233 -22.60 -2.81 13.03
N ASP A 234 -23.91 -2.93 12.89
CA ASP A 234 -24.89 -2.46 13.88
C ASP A 234 -24.81 -3.22 15.22
N GLU A 235 -24.35 -4.48 15.20
CA GLU A 235 -24.20 -5.34 16.38
C GLU A 235 -22.78 -5.29 16.98
N SER A 236 -21.79 -4.71 16.26
CA SER A 236 -20.39 -4.68 16.66
C SER A 236 -19.98 -3.31 17.18
N VAL A 237 -19.44 -3.26 18.40
CA VAL A 237 -18.72 -2.07 18.90
C VAL A 237 -17.26 -2.07 18.44
N ALA A 238 -16.70 -3.23 18.12
CA ALA A 238 -15.36 -3.31 17.53
C ALA A 238 -15.39 -2.76 16.10
N PRO A 239 -14.52 -1.79 15.75
CA PRO A 239 -14.48 -1.23 14.40
C PRO A 239 -14.27 -2.32 13.34
N LEU A 240 -14.89 -2.19 12.17
CA LEU A 240 -14.75 -3.13 11.06
C LEU A 240 -13.81 -2.58 9.99
N GLY A 241 -12.88 -3.42 9.51
CA GLY A 241 -11.96 -3.10 8.43
C GLY A 241 -12.18 -3.96 7.20
N PHE A 242 -12.20 -3.34 6.00
CA PHE A 242 -12.31 -4.05 4.72
C PHE A 242 -11.45 -3.37 3.65
N GLY A 243 -11.00 -4.14 2.67
CA GLY A 243 -10.36 -3.60 1.49
C GLY A 243 -9.26 -4.44 0.88
N ARG A 244 -8.74 -5.44 1.58
CA ARG A 244 -7.65 -6.32 1.13
C ARG A 244 -7.97 -7.01 -0.20
N ASP A 245 -9.21 -7.51 -0.34
CA ASP A 245 -9.67 -8.23 -1.53
C ASP A 245 -10.55 -7.39 -2.45
N ILE A 246 -10.76 -6.12 -2.13
CA ILE A 246 -11.50 -5.20 -2.99
C ILE A 246 -10.64 -4.83 -4.20
N ARG A 247 -11.21 -4.96 -5.40
CA ARG A 247 -10.54 -4.64 -6.67
C ARG A 247 -11.17 -3.46 -7.41
N HIS A 248 -12.32 -2.95 -6.96
CA HIS A 248 -13.00 -1.80 -7.53
C HIS A 248 -13.27 -0.75 -6.47
N ALA A 249 -12.82 0.49 -6.72
CA ALA A 249 -12.98 1.61 -5.77
C ALA A 249 -14.45 1.91 -5.41
N GLY A 250 -15.39 1.60 -6.31
CA GLY A 250 -16.83 1.74 -6.07
C GLY A 250 -17.34 0.92 -4.87
N VAL A 251 -16.74 -0.24 -4.60
CA VAL A 251 -17.10 -1.07 -3.43
C VAL A 251 -16.80 -0.35 -2.12
N PHE A 252 -15.69 0.40 -2.03
CA PHE A 252 -15.43 1.24 -0.85
C PHE A 252 -16.51 2.29 -0.66
N GLN A 253 -16.98 2.92 -1.77
CA GLN A 253 -18.06 3.89 -1.70
C GLN A 253 -19.37 3.27 -1.18
N ASP A 254 -19.69 2.07 -1.62
CA ASP A 254 -20.89 1.36 -1.20
C ASP A 254 -20.83 0.98 0.29
N LEU A 255 -19.68 0.47 0.76
CA LEU A 255 -19.44 0.18 2.18
C LEU A 255 -19.53 1.42 3.07
N LEU A 256 -18.95 2.54 2.63
CA LEU A 256 -19.01 3.82 3.34
C LEU A 256 -20.46 4.33 3.44
N ARG A 257 -21.21 4.30 2.34
CA ARG A 257 -22.62 4.69 2.32
C ARG A 257 -23.51 3.80 3.20
N ALA A 258 -23.19 2.52 3.27
CA ALA A 258 -23.90 1.56 4.11
C ALA A 258 -23.53 1.66 5.60
N GLY A 259 -22.49 2.43 5.97
CA GLY A 259 -21.99 2.52 7.35
C GLY A 259 -21.38 1.20 7.85
N CYS A 260 -20.76 0.42 6.96
CA CYS A 260 -20.19 -0.89 7.28
C CYS A 260 -18.65 -0.86 7.35
N LEU A 261 -18.04 0.31 7.27
CA LEU A 261 -16.59 0.46 7.15
C LEU A 261 -16.09 1.52 8.11
N ASP A 262 -15.28 1.13 9.08
CA ASP A 262 -14.61 2.03 10.03
C ASP A 262 -13.13 2.21 9.71
N VAL A 263 -12.50 1.21 9.07
CA VAL A 263 -11.11 1.25 8.63
C VAL A 263 -11.00 0.79 7.19
N ALA A 264 -10.73 1.72 6.26
CA ALA A 264 -10.51 1.39 4.86
C ALA A 264 -9.09 0.81 4.66
N ARG A 265 -9.01 -0.33 3.98
CA ARG A 265 -7.78 -1.11 3.79
C ARG A 265 -7.39 -1.28 2.32
N PRO A 266 -7.18 -0.19 1.54
CA PRO A 266 -6.83 -0.35 0.13
C PRO A 266 -5.51 -1.12 -0.04
N ASP A 267 -5.54 -2.15 -0.91
CA ASP A 267 -4.34 -2.88 -1.31
C ASP A 267 -3.51 -2.03 -2.28
N ILE A 268 -2.32 -1.61 -1.83
CA ILE A 268 -1.47 -0.72 -2.62
C ILE A 268 -0.88 -1.42 -3.85
N LEU A 269 -0.76 -2.75 -3.86
CA LEU A 269 -0.34 -3.50 -5.05
C LEU A 269 -1.34 -3.38 -6.19
N HIS A 270 -2.63 -3.26 -5.85
CA HIS A 270 -3.71 -3.13 -6.81
C HIS A 270 -4.00 -1.67 -7.17
N PHE A 271 -4.22 -0.82 -6.17
CA PHE A 271 -4.64 0.57 -6.39
C PHE A 271 -3.49 1.54 -6.63
N GLY A 272 -2.25 1.15 -6.34
CA GLY A 272 -1.12 2.07 -6.33
C GLY A 272 -1.26 3.16 -5.27
N ILE A 273 -0.41 4.17 -5.35
CA ILE A 273 -0.45 5.35 -4.48
C ILE A 273 -1.64 6.24 -4.84
N THR A 274 -1.84 6.50 -6.14
CA THR A 274 -2.89 7.42 -6.63
C THR A 274 -4.29 6.88 -6.34
N GLY A 275 -4.55 5.61 -6.63
CA GLY A 275 -5.85 4.97 -6.39
C GLY A 275 -6.17 4.89 -4.90
N SER A 276 -5.21 4.47 -4.07
CA SER A 276 -5.36 4.41 -2.62
C SER A 276 -5.62 5.80 -2.01
N ARG A 277 -4.97 6.84 -2.53
CA ARG A 277 -5.20 8.22 -2.11
C ARG A 277 -6.61 8.71 -2.43
N ARG A 278 -7.17 8.34 -3.59
CA ARG A 278 -8.57 8.65 -3.95
C ARG A 278 -9.55 7.97 -3.00
N ILE A 279 -9.31 6.70 -2.66
CA ILE A 279 -10.11 5.97 -1.67
C ILE A 279 -10.01 6.64 -0.31
N ALA A 280 -8.80 7.04 0.12
CA ALA A 280 -8.58 7.72 1.38
C ALA A 280 -9.30 9.09 1.46
N ALA A 281 -9.29 9.87 0.39
CA ALA A 281 -10.01 11.15 0.32
C ALA A 281 -11.53 10.95 0.40
N LEU A 282 -12.06 9.87 -0.20
CA LEU A 282 -13.46 9.51 -0.05
C LEU A 282 -13.77 9.09 1.40
N ALA A 283 -12.94 8.23 2.02
CA ALA A 283 -13.07 7.79 3.40
C ALA A 283 -13.03 8.95 4.40
N GLU A 284 -12.20 9.97 4.15
CA GLU A 284 -12.10 11.18 4.98
C GLU A 284 -13.43 11.91 5.10
N THR A 285 -14.23 11.97 4.04
CA THR A 285 -15.55 12.63 4.07
C THR A 285 -16.58 11.89 4.93
N TYR A 286 -16.30 10.63 5.30
CA TYR A 286 -17.10 9.82 6.21
C TYR A 286 -16.44 9.65 7.60
N TYR A 287 -15.36 10.39 7.89
CA TYR A 287 -14.56 10.25 9.11
C TYR A 287 -13.96 8.85 9.31
N VAL A 288 -13.76 8.11 8.22
CA VAL A 288 -13.22 6.76 8.24
C VAL A 288 -11.70 6.79 8.14
N ALA A 289 -11.05 6.02 9.01
CA ALA A 289 -9.61 5.88 9.04
C ALA A 289 -9.08 5.01 7.89
N VAL A 290 -7.81 5.20 7.52
CA VAL A 290 -7.18 4.42 6.44
C VAL A 290 -5.94 3.69 6.96
N ALA A 291 -5.92 2.38 6.75
CA ALA A 291 -4.81 1.50 7.06
C ALA A 291 -4.42 0.69 5.81
N PRO A 292 -3.63 1.24 4.88
CA PRO A 292 -3.27 0.57 3.64
C PRO A 292 -2.60 -0.78 3.89
N CYS A 293 -2.84 -1.74 3.00
CA CYS A 293 -2.24 -3.06 3.10
C CYS A 293 -1.49 -3.46 1.84
N HIS A 294 -0.62 -4.44 1.95
CA HIS A 294 0.01 -5.17 0.84
C HIS A 294 0.65 -6.47 1.34
N GLU A 295 0.80 -7.42 0.44
CA GLU A 295 1.54 -8.67 0.65
C GLU A 295 2.80 -8.73 -0.24
N GLY A 296 3.22 -7.60 -0.80
CA GLY A 296 4.39 -7.46 -1.66
C GLY A 296 5.70 -7.28 -0.91
N GLY A 297 6.67 -6.81 -1.66
CA GLY A 297 8.03 -6.57 -1.21
C GLY A 297 8.29 -5.17 -0.66
N PRO A 298 9.57 -4.81 -0.50
CA PRO A 298 9.96 -3.54 0.10
C PRO A 298 9.67 -2.31 -0.77
N ILE A 299 9.47 -2.47 -2.08
CA ILE A 299 9.07 -1.34 -2.95
C ILE A 299 7.63 -0.93 -2.65
N ALA A 300 6.73 -1.91 -2.44
CA ALA A 300 5.37 -1.64 -2.00
C ALA A 300 5.35 -1.01 -0.59
N THR A 301 6.22 -1.47 0.32
CA THR A 301 6.39 -0.83 1.63
C THR A 301 6.82 0.63 1.50
N ALA A 302 7.79 0.95 0.62
CA ALA A 302 8.19 2.33 0.36
C ALA A 302 7.01 3.17 -0.14
N ALA A 303 6.27 2.67 -1.14
CA ALA A 303 5.08 3.34 -1.67
C ALA A 303 4.01 3.56 -0.60
N ALA A 304 3.74 2.56 0.25
CA ALA A 304 2.80 2.66 1.36
C ALA A 304 3.22 3.70 2.41
N LEU A 305 4.51 3.83 2.70
CA LEU A 305 5.03 4.85 3.62
C LEU A 305 4.90 6.27 3.04
N HIS A 306 5.08 6.44 1.72
CA HIS A 306 4.79 7.71 1.06
C HIS A 306 3.31 8.07 1.08
N LEU A 307 2.45 7.10 0.84
CA LEU A 307 1.00 7.27 0.99
C LEU A 307 0.66 7.67 2.43
N ALA A 308 1.12 6.92 3.43
CA ALA A 308 0.92 7.19 4.86
C ALA A 308 1.35 8.62 5.25
N ALA A 309 2.47 9.09 4.70
CA ALA A 309 2.99 10.43 4.95
C ALA A 309 2.16 11.56 4.30
N SER A 310 1.27 11.24 3.37
CA SER A 310 0.45 12.22 2.65
C SER A 310 -1.02 12.26 3.07
N LEU A 311 -1.51 11.27 3.83
CA LEU A 311 -2.92 11.15 4.21
C LEU A 311 -3.21 11.80 5.57
N PRO A 312 -4.20 12.71 5.69
CA PRO A 312 -4.64 13.21 6.99
C PRO A 312 -5.25 12.11 7.88
N ASN A 313 -6.10 11.26 7.31
CA ASN A 313 -6.84 10.18 8.00
C ASN A 313 -6.10 8.84 8.03
N PHE A 314 -4.77 8.83 7.85
CA PHE A 314 -3.95 7.63 8.03
C PHE A 314 -3.98 7.15 9.49
N PHE A 315 -4.16 5.85 9.69
CA PHE A 315 -4.19 5.23 11.00
C PHE A 315 -2.91 4.46 11.33
N ILE A 316 -2.64 3.40 10.57
CA ILE A 316 -1.49 2.50 10.81
C ILE A 316 -1.12 1.77 9.51
N GLN A 317 0.17 1.44 9.32
CA GLN A 317 0.67 0.72 8.16
C GLN A 317 0.98 -0.73 8.49
N HIS A 318 0.46 -1.66 7.69
CA HIS A 318 0.93 -3.03 7.68
C HIS A 318 2.32 -3.10 7.05
N ILE A 319 3.32 -3.59 7.80
CA ILE A 319 4.67 -3.85 7.31
C ILE A 319 4.99 -5.32 7.57
N PRO A 320 5.25 -6.13 6.52
CA PRO A 320 5.58 -7.53 6.68
C PRO A 320 6.84 -7.75 7.52
N LEU A 321 6.82 -8.77 8.40
CA LEU A 321 7.97 -9.23 9.15
C LEU A 321 8.23 -10.71 8.82
N PRO A 322 8.97 -11.03 7.75
CA PRO A 322 9.31 -12.42 7.44
C PRO A 322 10.01 -13.11 8.62
N ALA A 323 9.63 -14.37 8.88
CA ALA A 323 10.20 -15.13 9.99
C ALA A 323 11.68 -15.44 9.77
N ALA A 324 12.06 -15.80 8.54
CA ALA A 324 13.43 -16.14 8.17
C ALA A 324 14.32 -14.90 8.05
N ALA A 325 15.54 -15.01 8.52
CA ALA A 325 16.53 -13.93 8.42
C ALA A 325 16.96 -13.70 6.96
N GLU A 326 17.04 -14.76 6.18
CA GLU A 326 17.41 -14.75 4.77
C GLU A 326 16.39 -13.96 3.94
N ASP A 327 15.09 -14.12 4.21
CA ASP A 327 14.02 -13.37 3.54
C ASP A 327 14.12 -11.87 3.88
N ARG A 328 14.34 -11.53 5.16
CA ARG A 328 14.58 -10.13 5.58
C ARG A 328 15.82 -9.53 4.93
N ALA A 329 16.90 -10.31 4.84
CA ALA A 329 18.15 -9.87 4.20
C ALA A 329 17.94 -9.62 2.70
N MET A 330 17.22 -10.51 2.00
CA MET A 330 16.86 -10.33 0.58
C MET A 330 16.07 -9.04 0.38
N ARG A 331 15.04 -8.78 1.19
CA ARG A 331 14.21 -7.57 1.13
C ARG A 331 15.04 -6.30 1.35
N ALA A 332 15.92 -6.30 2.35
CA ALA A 332 16.80 -5.17 2.64
C ALA A 332 17.81 -4.94 1.49
N GLN A 333 18.39 -5.99 0.92
CA GLN A 333 19.29 -5.90 -0.23
C GLN A 333 18.57 -5.38 -1.48
N LEU A 334 17.32 -5.77 -1.69
CA LEU A 334 16.51 -5.32 -2.81
C LEU A 334 16.23 -3.81 -2.75
N ALA A 335 15.89 -3.29 -1.59
CA ALA A 335 15.60 -1.86 -1.39
C ALA A 335 16.84 -0.97 -1.21
N GLY A 336 18.05 -1.57 -1.13
CA GLY A 336 19.28 -0.85 -0.83
C GLY A 336 19.37 -0.35 0.62
N GLY A 337 18.63 -0.98 1.54
CA GLY A 337 18.61 -0.66 2.96
C GLY A 337 17.41 -1.26 3.70
N ASP A 338 17.44 -1.23 5.02
CA ASP A 338 16.41 -1.80 5.90
C ASP A 338 15.25 -0.80 6.11
N LEU A 339 14.48 -0.57 5.04
CA LEU A 339 13.31 0.31 5.04
C LEU A 339 12.19 -0.21 5.96
N GLU A 340 12.08 -1.53 6.10
CA GLU A 340 11.01 -2.20 6.84
C GLU A 340 11.28 -2.29 8.34
N ARG A 341 12.36 -1.67 8.80
CA ARG A 341 12.69 -1.61 10.22
C ARG A 341 11.67 -0.77 10.98
N VAL A 342 11.11 -1.39 12.01
CA VAL A 342 10.20 -0.73 12.96
C VAL A 342 10.93 -0.48 14.28
N LYS A 343 10.72 0.69 14.86
CA LYS A 343 11.24 1.06 16.18
C LYS A 343 10.13 1.69 17.01
N ASP A 344 9.90 1.15 18.20
CA ASP A 344 8.87 1.64 19.13
C ASP A 344 7.49 1.80 18.50
N GLY A 345 7.11 0.86 17.63
CA GLY A 345 5.83 0.85 16.90
C GLY A 345 5.77 1.75 15.67
N PHE A 346 6.89 2.33 15.22
CA PHE A 346 6.92 3.25 14.09
C PHE A 346 7.98 2.88 13.06
N ALA A 347 7.65 3.07 11.80
CA ALA A 347 8.57 3.06 10.67
C ALA A 347 8.99 4.49 10.30
N SER A 348 10.25 4.66 9.88
CA SER A 348 10.76 5.93 9.36
C SER A 348 10.23 6.16 7.94
N LEU A 349 10.01 7.43 7.59
CA LEU A 349 9.64 7.79 6.21
C LEU A 349 10.88 7.77 5.31
N PRO A 350 10.77 7.27 4.06
CA PRO A 350 11.86 7.39 3.10
C PRO A 350 12.04 8.85 2.68
N ASN A 351 13.27 9.35 2.76
CA ASN A 351 13.57 10.77 2.55
C ASN A 351 14.26 11.09 1.22
N GLY A 352 14.69 10.08 0.47
CA GLY A 352 15.32 10.26 -0.85
C GLY A 352 14.33 10.66 -1.95
N PRO A 353 14.84 11.11 -3.12
CA PRO A 353 14.02 11.38 -4.29
C PRO A 353 13.24 10.13 -4.75
N GLY A 354 12.05 10.34 -5.28
CA GLY A 354 11.16 9.25 -5.69
C GLY A 354 10.63 8.48 -4.49
N LEU A 355 10.67 7.15 -4.54
CA LEU A 355 10.34 6.27 -3.42
C LEU A 355 11.43 6.23 -2.33
N GLY A 356 12.53 6.97 -2.51
CA GLY A 356 13.59 7.10 -1.51
C GLY A 356 14.39 5.82 -1.26
N ILE A 357 14.34 4.86 -2.18
CA ILE A 357 15.06 3.59 -2.17
C ILE A 357 15.95 3.44 -3.41
N THR A 358 16.94 2.57 -3.31
CA THR A 358 17.79 2.21 -4.44
C THR A 358 17.59 0.73 -4.76
N VAL A 359 16.78 0.45 -5.77
CA VAL A 359 16.49 -0.94 -6.15
C VAL A 359 17.73 -1.61 -6.74
N ASN A 360 18.10 -2.75 -6.17
CA ASN A 360 19.25 -3.55 -6.63
C ASN A 360 18.78 -4.58 -7.66
N GLU A 361 19.03 -4.30 -8.94
CA GLU A 361 18.62 -5.20 -10.04
C GLU A 361 19.35 -6.55 -10.00
N ALA A 362 20.57 -6.64 -9.46
CA ALA A 362 21.25 -7.92 -9.31
C ALA A 362 20.52 -8.85 -8.31
N VAL A 363 19.83 -8.28 -7.30
CA VAL A 363 18.98 -9.04 -6.39
C VAL A 363 17.72 -9.54 -7.11
N LEU A 364 17.13 -8.73 -8.00
CA LEU A 364 16.00 -9.14 -8.83
C LEU A 364 16.33 -10.35 -9.68
N GLU A 365 17.48 -10.33 -10.34
CA GLU A 365 17.94 -11.45 -11.19
C GLU A 365 18.30 -12.69 -10.34
N LYS A 366 18.95 -12.50 -9.18
CA LYS A 366 19.33 -13.60 -8.28
C LYS A 366 18.13 -14.38 -7.73
N TYR A 367 17.05 -13.68 -7.40
CA TYR A 367 15.84 -14.27 -6.79
C TYR A 367 14.66 -14.34 -7.76
N HIS A 368 14.97 -14.39 -9.06
CA HIS A 368 13.96 -14.52 -10.10
C HIS A 368 13.14 -15.80 -9.90
N ALA A 369 11.80 -15.66 -9.88
CA ALA A 369 10.89 -16.79 -9.87
C ALA A 369 10.63 -17.20 -11.32
N ALA A 370 11.01 -18.45 -11.67
CA ALA A 370 10.75 -19.03 -12.98
C ALA A 370 9.26 -19.24 -13.22
#